data_eae871e2d308a0359de26ad8ac4db3ed
#
_entry.id   eae871e2d308a0359de26ad8ac4db3ed
#
_cell.length_a   1.000
_cell.length_b   1.000
_cell.length_c   1.000
_cell.angle_alpha   90.00
_cell.angle_beta   90.00
_cell.angle_gamma   90.00
#
_symmetry.space_group_name_H-M   'P 1'
#
loop_
_entity.id
_entity.type
_entity.pdbx_description
1 polymer ?
#
loop_
_entity_poly.entity_id
_entity_poly.type
_entity_poly.pdbx_seq_one_letter_code
_entity_poly.pdbx_strand_id
1 'polypeptide(L)'
;MVILPAIDIKDGNCVRLFKGDYGTVHKVADSYMDTARGFELSGAEWVHMVDLDGAKDATQQNKDIFLDVAENTNLKVEVGGGIRSLDTVEMYLNAGISRVIIGSAAVKNPELVRQAAKEFKGRVAVGIDAKNGLVATEGWLETSNVNYIDLGVEMCRAGVQFFVFTDIDKDGTLSGPNQQMTKKLQDVLAPLGGWVIASGGIQNIEDIRTLKKNGIYGAICGKSIYSGSLDLAEAVRVAE
;
A
#
# COMPACT_ATOMS: atom_id res chain seq x y z
N MET A 1 -14.26 7.34 1.95
CA MET A 1 -13.09 6.49 2.19
C MET A 1 -12.84 5.64 0.95
N VAL A 2 -11.60 5.30 0.60
CA VAL A 2 -11.29 4.52 -0.62
C VAL A 2 -10.95 3.08 -0.23
N ILE A 3 -11.48 2.09 -0.97
CA ILE A 3 -11.07 0.67 -0.83
C ILE A 3 -10.08 0.36 -1.95
N LEU A 4 -8.93 -0.20 -1.55
CA LEU A 4 -7.85 -0.60 -2.45
C LEU A 4 -7.66 -2.12 -2.32
N PRO A 5 -8.33 -2.94 -3.15
CA PRO A 5 -8.01 -4.35 -3.22
C PRO A 5 -6.55 -4.54 -3.65
N ALA A 6 -5.88 -5.59 -3.15
CA ALA A 6 -4.44 -5.75 -3.32
C ALA A 6 -4.07 -6.96 -4.19
N ILE A 7 -3.10 -6.76 -5.08
CA ILE A 7 -2.44 -7.80 -5.89
C ILE A 7 -0.94 -7.73 -5.63
N ASP A 8 -0.38 -8.76 -5.01
CA ASP A 8 1.07 -8.89 -4.84
C ASP A 8 1.62 -9.77 -5.97
N ILE A 9 2.69 -9.33 -6.62
CA ILE A 9 3.34 -10.04 -7.71
C ILE A 9 4.72 -10.52 -7.28
N LYS A 10 4.98 -11.79 -7.51
CA LYS A 10 6.29 -12.41 -7.37
C LYS A 10 6.54 -13.39 -8.51
N ASP A 11 7.70 -13.29 -9.16
CA ASP A 11 8.07 -14.13 -10.33
C ASP A 11 6.92 -14.17 -11.38
N GLY A 12 6.24 -13.01 -11.61
CA GLY A 12 5.12 -12.89 -12.55
C GLY A 12 3.79 -13.49 -12.08
N ASN A 13 3.69 -14.00 -10.86
CA ASN A 13 2.49 -14.65 -10.32
C ASN A 13 1.79 -13.81 -9.25
N CYS A 14 0.45 -13.94 -9.19
CA CYS A 14 -0.34 -13.37 -8.08
C CYS A 14 -0.15 -14.23 -6.83
N VAL A 15 0.42 -13.64 -5.79
CA VAL A 15 0.78 -14.36 -4.56
C VAL A 15 0.35 -13.61 -3.31
N ARG A 16 0.43 -14.30 -2.17
CA ARG A 16 0.35 -13.68 -0.84
C ARG A 16 1.46 -14.22 0.05
N LEU A 17 1.88 -13.38 0.98
CA LEU A 17 2.78 -13.73 2.07
C LEU A 17 2.01 -13.74 3.41
N PHE A 18 2.55 -14.40 4.40
CA PHE A 18 2.11 -14.28 5.78
C PHE A 18 3.17 -13.48 6.55
N LYS A 19 2.79 -12.32 7.08
CA LYS A 19 3.69 -11.39 7.80
C LYS A 19 4.98 -11.07 7.02
N GLY A 20 4.91 -10.96 5.70
CA GLY A 20 6.04 -10.65 4.85
C GLY A 20 7.08 -11.78 4.69
N ASP A 21 6.84 -12.96 5.23
CA ASP A 21 7.76 -14.09 5.14
C ASP A 21 7.72 -14.72 3.74
N TYR A 22 8.79 -14.54 2.97
CA TYR A 22 8.96 -15.10 1.63
C TYR A 22 8.93 -16.63 1.59
N GLY A 23 9.18 -17.31 2.73
CA GLY A 23 9.03 -18.75 2.85
C GLY A 23 7.57 -19.23 2.84
N THR A 24 6.62 -18.31 3.02
CA THR A 24 5.18 -18.60 3.06
C THR A 24 4.45 -18.27 1.75
N VAL A 25 5.20 -17.92 0.69
CA VAL A 25 4.64 -17.59 -0.63
C VAL A 25 3.67 -18.66 -1.11
N HIS A 26 2.46 -18.26 -1.46
CA HIS A 26 1.50 -19.12 -2.11
C HIS A 26 0.70 -18.35 -3.15
N LYS A 27 0.38 -19.02 -4.27
CA LYS A 27 -0.42 -18.45 -5.34
C LYS A 27 -1.86 -18.29 -4.90
N VAL A 28 -2.48 -17.14 -5.22
CA VAL A 28 -3.87 -16.81 -4.83
C VAL A 28 -4.79 -16.59 -6.02
N ALA A 29 -4.24 -16.37 -7.22
CA ALA A 29 -5.00 -16.22 -8.44
C ALA A 29 -4.17 -16.67 -9.66
N ASP A 30 -4.84 -17.09 -10.72
CA ASP A 30 -4.19 -17.56 -11.94
C ASP A 30 -3.81 -16.43 -12.90
N SER A 31 -4.58 -15.32 -12.88
CA SER A 31 -4.40 -14.18 -13.75
C SER A 31 -4.54 -12.88 -12.97
N TYR A 32 -3.51 -12.04 -13.05
CA TYR A 32 -3.55 -10.68 -12.47
C TYR A 32 -4.61 -9.82 -13.16
N MET A 33 -4.76 -9.97 -14.49
CA MET A 33 -5.70 -9.17 -15.25
C MET A 33 -7.16 -9.54 -14.93
N ASP A 34 -7.49 -10.84 -14.84
CA ASP A 34 -8.84 -11.26 -14.47
C ASP A 34 -9.17 -10.85 -13.03
N THR A 35 -8.17 -10.88 -12.14
CA THR A 35 -8.31 -10.40 -10.75
C THR A 35 -8.60 -8.89 -10.74
N ALA A 36 -7.83 -8.10 -11.48
CA ALA A 36 -8.02 -6.65 -11.57
C ALA A 36 -9.39 -6.28 -12.16
N ARG A 37 -9.81 -6.96 -13.23
CA ARG A 37 -11.15 -6.79 -13.80
C ARG A 37 -12.26 -7.20 -12.84
N GLY A 38 -12.07 -8.24 -12.06
CA GLY A 38 -12.99 -8.63 -10.98
C GLY A 38 -13.14 -7.55 -9.92
N PHE A 39 -12.05 -6.87 -9.56
CA PHE A 39 -12.07 -5.74 -8.64
C PHE A 39 -12.80 -4.54 -9.23
N GLU A 40 -12.55 -4.20 -10.50
CA GLU A 40 -13.26 -3.14 -11.21
C GLU A 40 -14.78 -3.42 -11.27
N LEU A 41 -15.17 -4.63 -11.64
CA LEU A 41 -16.57 -5.04 -11.68
C LEU A 41 -17.26 -5.00 -10.29
N SER A 42 -16.49 -5.15 -9.22
CA SER A 42 -16.99 -5.00 -7.84
C SER A 42 -17.12 -3.54 -7.40
N GLY A 43 -16.78 -2.58 -8.29
CA GLY A 43 -16.91 -1.14 -8.04
C GLY A 43 -15.66 -0.50 -7.43
N ALA A 44 -14.53 -1.20 -7.33
CA ALA A 44 -13.28 -0.57 -6.90
C ALA A 44 -12.82 0.47 -7.92
N GLU A 45 -12.36 1.63 -7.44
CA GLU A 45 -11.72 2.66 -8.28
C GLU A 45 -10.20 2.56 -8.29
N TRP A 46 -9.64 1.93 -7.29
CA TRP A 46 -8.21 1.77 -7.08
C TRP A 46 -7.83 0.31 -6.97
N VAL A 47 -6.59 0.00 -7.32
CA VAL A 47 -5.92 -1.26 -6.99
C VAL A 47 -4.54 -0.96 -6.41
N HIS A 48 -4.20 -1.64 -5.33
CA HIS A 48 -2.87 -1.63 -4.72
C HIS A 48 -2.07 -2.80 -5.25
N MET A 49 -0.91 -2.53 -5.86
CA MET A 49 -0.04 -3.57 -6.43
C MET A 49 1.35 -3.50 -5.83
N VAL A 50 1.94 -4.66 -5.54
CA VAL A 50 3.28 -4.74 -4.94
C VAL A 50 4.19 -5.62 -5.78
N ASP A 51 5.37 -5.10 -6.14
CA ASP A 51 6.47 -5.87 -6.68
C ASP A 51 7.29 -6.48 -5.53
N LEU A 52 7.05 -7.75 -5.22
CA LEU A 52 7.78 -8.43 -4.15
C LEU A 52 9.22 -8.76 -4.53
N ASP A 53 9.52 -8.92 -5.81
CA ASP A 53 10.89 -9.10 -6.28
C ASP A 53 11.64 -7.77 -6.18
N GLY A 54 11.03 -6.68 -6.66
CA GLY A 54 11.58 -5.33 -6.52
C GLY A 54 11.78 -4.91 -5.07
N ALA A 55 10.88 -5.29 -4.17
CA ALA A 55 11.03 -5.00 -2.73
C ALA A 55 12.32 -5.59 -2.17
N LYS A 56 12.74 -6.78 -2.67
CA LYS A 56 13.92 -7.49 -2.22
C LYS A 56 15.21 -6.94 -2.87
N ASP A 57 15.24 -6.79 -4.19
CA ASP A 57 16.46 -6.54 -4.95
C ASP A 57 16.50 -5.21 -5.70
N ALA A 58 15.45 -4.39 -5.58
CA ALA A 58 15.28 -3.11 -6.27
C ALA A 58 15.21 -3.20 -7.80
N THR A 59 14.98 -4.39 -8.34
CA THR A 59 14.66 -4.56 -9.76
C THR A 59 13.20 -4.18 -10.04
N GLN A 60 12.88 -3.91 -11.31
CA GLN A 60 11.50 -3.61 -11.73
C GLN A 60 11.05 -4.69 -12.74
N GLN A 61 11.34 -5.95 -12.42
CA GLN A 61 11.09 -7.04 -13.37
C GLN A 61 9.61 -7.32 -13.64
N ASN A 62 8.71 -6.94 -12.71
CA ASN A 62 7.27 -7.12 -12.89
C ASN A 62 6.56 -5.86 -13.41
N LYS A 63 7.29 -4.80 -13.80
CA LYS A 63 6.71 -3.50 -14.18
C LYS A 63 5.64 -3.63 -15.27
N ASP A 64 5.87 -4.49 -16.26
CA ASP A 64 4.97 -4.62 -17.41
C ASP A 64 3.59 -5.14 -17.00
N ILE A 65 3.49 -5.92 -15.92
CA ILE A 65 2.23 -6.37 -15.33
C ILE A 65 1.43 -5.18 -14.77
N PHE A 66 2.10 -4.26 -14.06
CA PHE A 66 1.45 -3.10 -13.47
C PHE A 66 0.98 -2.12 -14.54
N LEU A 67 1.77 -1.94 -15.59
CA LEU A 67 1.43 -1.10 -16.73
C LEU A 67 0.27 -1.70 -17.54
N ASP A 68 0.27 -3.02 -17.73
CA ASP A 68 -0.82 -3.74 -18.41
C ASP A 68 -2.17 -3.54 -17.68
N VAL A 69 -2.19 -3.63 -16.34
CA VAL A 69 -3.39 -3.35 -15.54
C VAL A 69 -3.83 -1.89 -15.68
N ALA A 70 -2.90 -0.94 -15.63
CA ALA A 70 -3.20 0.49 -15.75
C ALA A 70 -3.73 0.86 -17.14
N GLU A 71 -3.26 0.20 -18.19
CA GLU A 71 -3.68 0.44 -19.58
C GLU A 71 -5.02 -0.23 -19.91
N ASN A 72 -5.27 -1.44 -19.37
CA ASN A 72 -6.37 -2.31 -19.79
C ASN A 72 -7.52 -2.43 -18.77
N THR A 73 -7.56 -1.55 -17.75
CA THR A 73 -8.67 -1.35 -16.80
C THR A 73 -8.90 0.15 -16.55
N ASN A 74 -10.04 0.51 -15.93
CA ASN A 74 -10.26 1.89 -15.47
C ASN A 74 -9.78 2.10 -14.02
N LEU A 75 -9.07 1.13 -13.45
CA LEU A 75 -8.54 1.23 -12.09
C LEU A 75 -7.38 2.23 -12.02
N LYS A 76 -7.40 3.08 -11.00
CA LYS A 76 -6.23 3.85 -10.60
C LYS A 76 -5.25 2.91 -9.91
N VAL A 77 -4.12 2.66 -10.53
CA VAL A 77 -3.11 1.75 -10.00
C VAL A 77 -2.14 2.51 -9.08
N GLU A 78 -1.96 2.03 -7.84
CA GLU A 78 -0.80 2.40 -7.03
C GLU A 78 0.17 1.24 -6.93
N VAL A 79 1.47 1.54 -7.05
CA VAL A 79 2.53 0.53 -7.06
C VAL A 79 3.55 0.80 -5.96
N GLY A 80 3.87 -0.25 -5.19
CA GLY A 80 4.99 -0.31 -4.26
C GLY A 80 5.94 -1.47 -4.59
N GLY A 81 7.09 -1.48 -3.91
CA GLY A 81 8.12 -2.52 -4.08
C GLY A 81 9.34 -2.03 -4.87
N GLY A 82 10.44 -1.81 -4.16
CA GLY A 82 11.74 -1.52 -4.77
C GLY A 82 11.93 -0.13 -5.37
N ILE A 83 11.06 0.83 -5.14
CA ILE A 83 11.20 2.21 -5.65
C ILE A 83 12.26 2.94 -4.82
N ARG A 84 13.47 3.11 -5.41
CA ARG A 84 14.65 3.65 -4.72
C ARG A 84 15.35 4.79 -5.50
N SER A 85 14.80 5.23 -6.63
CA SER A 85 15.34 6.33 -7.45
C SER A 85 14.23 7.21 -8.03
N LEU A 86 14.58 8.46 -8.36
CA LEU A 86 13.66 9.38 -9.04
C LEU A 86 13.29 8.86 -10.42
N ASP A 87 14.25 8.30 -11.16
CA ASP A 87 14.04 7.71 -12.49
C ASP A 87 12.97 6.61 -12.46
N THR A 88 12.95 5.78 -11.40
CA THR A 88 11.91 4.76 -11.22
C THR A 88 10.54 5.39 -10.94
N VAL A 89 10.48 6.45 -10.13
CA VAL A 89 9.25 7.22 -9.90
C VAL A 89 8.72 7.80 -11.21
N GLU A 90 9.58 8.49 -11.96
CA GLU A 90 9.23 9.08 -13.26
C GLU A 90 8.75 8.03 -14.25
N MET A 91 9.46 6.92 -14.36
CA MET A 91 9.13 5.83 -15.27
C MET A 91 7.71 5.32 -15.02
N TYR A 92 7.34 5.01 -13.78
CA TYR A 92 6.00 4.52 -13.46
C TYR A 92 4.92 5.60 -13.69
N LEU A 93 5.15 6.82 -13.19
CA LEU A 93 4.15 7.87 -13.26
C LEU A 93 3.91 8.37 -14.69
N ASN A 94 4.94 8.41 -15.53
CA ASN A 94 4.82 8.79 -16.95
C ASN A 94 4.19 7.68 -17.80
N ALA A 95 4.32 6.41 -17.35
CA ALA A 95 3.71 5.26 -18.01
C ALA A 95 2.25 4.97 -17.59
N GLY A 96 1.60 5.87 -16.81
CA GLY A 96 0.17 5.77 -16.50
C GLY A 96 -0.15 5.29 -15.08
N ILE A 97 0.83 4.85 -14.28
CA ILE A 97 0.59 4.53 -12.86
C ILE A 97 0.10 5.78 -12.12
N SER A 98 -0.98 5.66 -11.36
CA SER A 98 -1.63 6.80 -10.69
C SER A 98 -0.85 7.28 -9.47
N ARG A 99 -0.23 6.36 -8.71
CA ARG A 99 0.54 6.68 -7.50
C ARG A 99 1.65 5.65 -7.27
N VAL A 100 2.81 6.11 -6.82
CA VAL A 100 3.91 5.25 -6.38
C VAL A 100 4.08 5.30 -4.88
N ILE A 101 4.51 4.19 -4.27
CA ILE A 101 4.73 4.07 -2.83
C ILE A 101 6.22 3.89 -2.58
N ILE A 102 6.82 4.82 -1.87
CA ILE A 102 8.22 4.76 -1.43
C ILE A 102 8.24 4.27 0.01
N GLY A 103 8.77 3.06 0.25
CA GLY A 103 8.91 2.45 1.58
C GLY A 103 10.28 2.74 2.20
N SER A 104 11.17 1.73 2.25
CA SER A 104 12.49 1.79 2.90
C SER A 104 13.34 3.00 2.53
N ALA A 105 13.21 3.49 1.28
CA ALA A 105 13.93 4.67 0.83
C ALA A 105 13.50 5.95 1.56
N ALA A 106 12.29 6.02 2.12
CA ALA A 106 11.87 7.16 2.93
C ALA A 106 12.71 7.32 4.21
N VAL A 107 13.22 6.21 4.77
CA VAL A 107 14.13 6.21 5.91
C VAL A 107 15.59 6.40 5.48
N LYS A 108 16.02 5.70 4.41
CA LYS A 108 17.43 5.65 4.01
C LYS A 108 17.87 6.84 3.15
N ASN A 109 16.93 7.42 2.37
CA ASN A 109 17.16 8.55 1.47
C ASN A 109 15.93 9.48 1.44
N PRO A 110 15.67 10.24 2.51
CA PRO A 110 14.50 11.13 2.59
C PRO A 110 14.51 12.23 1.51
N GLU A 111 15.67 12.57 0.95
CA GLU A 111 15.77 13.56 -0.12
C GLU A 111 15.11 13.10 -1.41
N LEU A 112 15.18 11.80 -1.73
CA LEU A 112 14.43 11.22 -2.83
C LEU A 112 12.92 11.51 -2.69
N VAL A 113 12.37 11.31 -1.48
CA VAL A 113 10.94 11.55 -1.24
C VAL A 113 10.60 13.03 -1.39
N ARG A 114 11.45 13.94 -0.88
CA ARG A 114 11.25 15.39 -1.03
C ARG A 114 11.21 15.82 -2.49
N GLN A 115 12.15 15.32 -3.30
CA GLN A 115 12.20 15.63 -4.74
C GLN A 115 10.98 15.07 -5.45
N ALA A 116 10.66 13.79 -5.24
CA ALA A 116 9.52 13.13 -5.87
C ALA A 116 8.19 13.79 -5.47
N ALA A 117 7.98 14.13 -4.19
CA ALA A 117 6.77 14.79 -3.72
C ALA A 117 6.60 16.21 -4.28
N LYS A 118 7.71 16.94 -4.49
CA LYS A 118 7.71 18.27 -5.10
C LYS A 118 7.34 18.21 -6.58
N GLU A 119 7.88 17.25 -7.31
CA GLU A 119 7.71 17.11 -8.76
C GLU A 119 6.37 16.46 -9.12
N PHE A 120 5.99 15.42 -8.39
CA PHE A 120 4.78 14.62 -8.65
C PHE A 120 3.73 14.78 -7.55
N LYS A 121 3.32 16.02 -7.29
CA LYS A 121 2.35 16.35 -6.22
C LYS A 121 1.11 15.46 -6.24
N GLY A 122 0.81 14.84 -5.09
CA GLY A 122 -0.36 13.97 -4.92
C GLY A 122 -0.22 12.57 -5.56
N ARG A 123 0.90 12.28 -6.23
CA ARG A 123 1.15 10.99 -6.88
C ARG A 123 2.25 10.15 -6.20
N VAL A 124 2.78 10.64 -5.09
CA VAL A 124 3.76 9.92 -4.26
C VAL A 124 3.15 9.67 -2.90
N ALA A 125 3.18 8.42 -2.47
CA ALA A 125 2.86 7.98 -1.13
C ALA A 125 4.11 7.47 -0.41
N VAL A 126 4.09 7.51 0.91
CA VAL A 126 5.12 6.87 1.75
C VAL A 126 4.52 5.65 2.42
N GLY A 127 5.17 4.50 2.27
CA GLY A 127 4.89 3.28 3.01
C GLY A 127 5.58 3.33 4.39
N ILE A 128 4.78 3.20 5.44
CA ILE A 128 5.23 3.15 6.83
C ILE A 128 4.84 1.79 7.40
N ASP A 129 5.74 0.84 7.25
CA ASP A 129 5.57 -0.49 7.84
C ASP A 129 6.22 -0.47 9.22
N ALA A 130 5.46 -0.78 10.27
CA ALA A 130 5.94 -0.62 11.65
C ALA A 130 5.81 -1.91 12.47
N LYS A 131 6.77 -2.10 13.35
CA LYS A 131 6.74 -3.11 14.41
C LYS A 131 7.02 -2.44 15.75
N ASN A 132 6.11 -2.62 16.71
CA ASN A 132 6.23 -1.98 18.03
C ASN A 132 6.46 -0.46 17.96
N GLY A 133 5.91 0.22 16.95
CA GLY A 133 6.05 1.66 16.75
C GLY A 133 7.33 2.12 16.04
N LEU A 134 8.23 1.22 15.69
CA LEU A 134 9.44 1.50 14.93
C LEU A 134 9.29 1.06 13.47
N VAL A 135 9.81 1.85 12.55
CA VAL A 135 9.70 1.58 11.11
C VAL A 135 10.59 0.43 10.70
N ALA A 136 10.02 -0.54 10.00
CA ALA A 136 10.74 -1.63 9.36
C ALA A 136 11.15 -1.27 7.93
N THR A 137 12.27 -1.81 7.48
CA THR A 137 12.85 -1.58 6.15
C THR A 137 13.28 -2.90 5.50
N GLU A 138 13.70 -2.84 4.22
CA GLU A 138 14.22 -3.97 3.45
C GLU A 138 13.25 -5.17 3.41
N GLY A 139 11.98 -4.92 3.06
CA GLY A 139 10.96 -5.99 3.05
C GLY A 139 10.72 -6.59 4.44
N TRP A 140 10.82 -5.75 5.47
CA TRP A 140 10.61 -6.08 6.90
C TRP A 140 11.73 -6.91 7.56
N LEU A 141 12.87 -7.05 6.89
CA LEU A 141 14.04 -7.77 7.40
C LEU A 141 14.82 -6.99 8.46
N GLU A 142 14.73 -5.67 8.41
CA GLU A 142 15.40 -4.76 9.34
C GLU A 142 14.38 -3.89 10.06
N THR A 143 14.62 -3.60 11.35
CA THR A 143 13.86 -2.60 12.11
C THR A 143 14.77 -1.42 12.38
N SER A 144 14.36 -0.22 11.97
CA SER A 144 15.09 1.01 12.23
C SER A 144 14.82 1.55 13.65
N ASN A 145 15.56 2.59 14.05
CA ASN A 145 15.26 3.34 15.28
C ASN A 145 14.29 4.51 15.06
N VAL A 146 13.68 4.61 13.87
CA VAL A 146 12.79 5.71 13.50
C VAL A 146 11.37 5.39 13.98
N ASN A 147 10.77 6.31 14.72
CA ASN A 147 9.37 6.20 15.12
C ASN A 147 8.44 6.45 13.92
N TYR A 148 7.39 5.67 13.77
CA TYR A 148 6.46 5.75 12.64
C TYR A 148 5.74 7.10 12.53
N ILE A 149 5.44 7.75 13.67
CA ILE A 149 4.84 9.10 13.69
C ILE A 149 5.85 10.12 13.21
N ASP A 150 7.10 10.05 13.68
CA ASP A 150 8.13 11.02 13.33
C ASP A 150 8.45 10.97 11.83
N LEU A 151 8.55 9.77 11.24
CA LEU A 151 8.68 9.62 9.79
C LEU A 151 7.48 10.21 9.04
N GLY A 152 6.26 9.90 9.49
CA GLY A 152 5.05 10.45 8.88
C GLY A 152 5.04 11.98 8.88
N VAL A 153 5.36 12.61 10.01
CA VAL A 153 5.43 14.08 10.16
C VAL A 153 6.51 14.68 9.26
N GLU A 154 7.72 14.08 9.22
CA GLU A 154 8.81 14.54 8.38
C GLU A 154 8.41 14.52 6.89
N MET A 155 7.87 13.40 6.42
CA MET A 155 7.49 13.23 5.02
C MET A 155 6.28 14.09 4.65
N CYS A 156 5.33 14.27 5.56
CA CYS A 156 4.19 15.17 5.33
C CYS A 156 4.66 16.62 5.15
N ARG A 157 5.61 17.08 5.99
CA ARG A 157 6.25 18.41 5.84
C ARG A 157 7.07 18.54 4.55
N ALA A 158 7.55 17.43 4.02
CA ALA A 158 8.23 17.37 2.72
C ALA A 158 7.26 17.46 1.52
N GLY A 159 5.93 17.44 1.76
CA GLY A 159 4.90 17.57 0.73
C GLY A 159 4.18 16.26 0.36
N VAL A 160 4.49 15.16 1.03
CA VAL A 160 3.76 13.90 0.86
C VAL A 160 2.37 14.03 1.46
N GLN A 161 1.34 13.60 0.72
CA GLN A 161 -0.04 13.66 1.16
C GLN A 161 -0.60 12.30 1.58
N PHE A 162 -0.09 11.20 1.05
CA PHE A 162 -0.63 9.85 1.27
C PHE A 162 0.38 8.95 2.00
N PHE A 163 -0.11 8.24 3.01
CA PHE A 163 0.70 7.36 3.86
C PHE A 163 0.03 5.99 3.97
N VAL A 164 0.66 4.97 3.42
CA VAL A 164 0.23 3.59 3.61
C VAL A 164 0.84 3.09 4.92
N PHE A 165 0.02 2.84 5.91
CA PHE A 165 0.46 2.38 7.23
C PHE A 165 0.13 0.90 7.43
N THR A 166 1.17 0.09 7.70
CA THR A 166 1.04 -1.34 8.00
C THR A 166 1.63 -1.64 9.39
N ASP A 167 0.83 -2.21 10.29
CA ASP A 167 1.38 -2.94 11.44
C ASP A 167 1.73 -4.35 10.96
N ILE A 168 3.04 -4.66 10.85
CA ILE A 168 3.51 -5.93 10.27
C ILE A 168 3.10 -7.16 11.10
N ASP A 169 2.87 -7.02 12.40
CA ASP A 169 2.37 -8.11 13.24
C ASP A 169 0.91 -8.45 12.95
N LYS A 170 0.19 -7.57 12.24
CA LYS A 170 -1.20 -7.76 11.80
C LYS A 170 -1.31 -8.27 10.37
N ASP A 171 -0.29 -8.03 9.51
CA ASP A 171 -0.41 -8.37 8.10
C ASP A 171 -0.58 -9.87 7.86
N GLY A 172 -1.53 -10.20 6.99
CA GLY A 172 -1.89 -11.59 6.65
C GLY A 172 -2.59 -12.38 7.76
N THR A 173 -2.88 -11.80 8.94
CA THR A 173 -3.45 -12.53 10.10
C THR A 173 -4.97 -12.62 10.12
N LEU A 174 -5.68 -11.72 9.41
CA LEU A 174 -7.15 -11.57 9.52
C LEU A 174 -7.62 -11.37 10.96
N SER A 175 -6.90 -10.55 11.75
CA SER A 175 -7.22 -10.27 13.16
C SER A 175 -7.65 -8.83 13.42
N GLY A 176 -8.04 -8.12 12.38
CA GLY A 176 -8.28 -6.69 12.36
C GLY A 176 -6.99 -5.86 12.23
N PRO A 177 -7.05 -4.68 11.60
CA PRO A 177 -5.92 -3.75 11.52
C PRO A 177 -5.62 -3.15 12.89
N ASN A 178 -4.43 -2.57 13.07
CA ASN A 178 -4.12 -1.83 14.29
C ASN A 178 -4.83 -0.47 14.28
N GLN A 179 -6.11 -0.46 14.68
CA GLN A 179 -6.98 0.72 14.69
C GLN A 179 -6.37 1.87 15.48
N GLN A 180 -5.74 1.56 16.63
CA GLN A 180 -5.19 2.58 17.52
C GLN A 180 -3.98 3.29 16.90
N MET A 181 -3.02 2.55 16.37
CA MET A 181 -1.82 3.14 15.74
C MET A 181 -2.19 3.87 14.46
N THR A 182 -3.07 3.30 13.63
CA THR A 182 -3.56 3.91 12.39
C THR A 182 -4.25 5.25 12.68
N LYS A 183 -5.16 5.26 13.65
CA LYS A 183 -5.86 6.49 14.06
C LYS A 183 -4.90 7.53 14.63
N LYS A 184 -3.97 7.13 15.48
CA LYS A 184 -2.97 8.04 16.06
C LYS A 184 -2.14 8.72 14.95
N LEU A 185 -1.72 7.96 13.94
CA LEU A 185 -1.00 8.52 12.79
C LEU A 185 -1.88 9.51 12.03
N GLN A 186 -3.14 9.15 11.72
CA GLN A 186 -4.08 10.03 11.02
C GLN A 186 -4.31 11.33 11.80
N ASP A 187 -4.54 11.26 13.11
CA ASP A 187 -4.79 12.44 13.95
C ASP A 187 -3.61 13.43 13.96
N VAL A 188 -2.38 12.92 13.86
CA VAL A 188 -1.16 13.74 13.78
C VAL A 188 -0.96 14.32 12.38
N LEU A 189 -1.25 13.55 11.32
CA LEU A 189 -0.99 13.98 9.95
C LEU A 189 -2.12 14.84 9.35
N ALA A 190 -3.37 14.67 9.77
CA ALA A 190 -4.50 15.41 9.23
C ALA A 190 -4.34 16.95 9.29
N PRO A 191 -3.88 17.56 10.41
CA PRO A 191 -3.62 19.00 10.47
C PRO A 191 -2.51 19.48 9.53
N LEU A 192 -1.66 18.56 9.05
CA LEU A 192 -0.57 18.82 8.11
C LEU A 192 -0.99 18.57 6.64
N GLY A 193 -2.24 18.11 6.41
CA GLY A 193 -2.75 17.75 5.09
C GLY A 193 -2.44 16.31 4.67
N GLY A 194 -2.04 15.44 5.61
CA GLY A 194 -1.73 14.04 5.36
C GLY A 194 -2.94 13.12 5.53
N TRP A 195 -3.01 12.08 4.71
CA TRP A 195 -4.06 11.08 4.64
C TRP A 195 -3.52 9.67 4.81
N VAL A 196 -4.05 8.93 5.77
CA VAL A 196 -3.60 7.56 6.05
C VAL A 196 -4.46 6.54 5.31
N ILE A 197 -3.81 5.57 4.70
CA ILE A 197 -4.38 4.37 4.11
C ILE A 197 -3.97 3.21 5.02
N ALA A 198 -4.96 2.55 5.64
CA ALA A 198 -4.72 1.43 6.53
C ALA A 198 -4.35 0.18 5.72
N SER A 199 -3.34 -0.56 6.15
CA SER A 199 -2.90 -1.82 5.56
C SER A 199 -2.62 -2.87 6.64
N GLY A 200 -2.80 -4.14 6.28
CA GLY A 200 -2.54 -5.28 7.15
C GLY A 200 -3.67 -5.61 8.13
N GLY A 201 -4.04 -6.88 8.17
CA GLY A 201 -4.95 -7.44 9.15
C GLY A 201 -6.45 -7.28 8.89
N ILE A 202 -6.89 -6.43 7.97
CA ILE A 202 -8.32 -6.20 7.68
C ILE A 202 -8.99 -7.55 7.40
N GLN A 203 -10.05 -7.84 8.16
CA GLN A 203 -10.73 -9.12 8.18
C GLN A 203 -12.13 -9.07 7.57
N ASN A 204 -12.93 -8.08 7.96
CA ASN A 204 -14.36 -8.05 7.66
C ASN A 204 -14.89 -6.62 7.53
N ILE A 205 -16.18 -6.49 7.26
CA ILE A 205 -16.85 -5.21 7.03
C ILE A 205 -16.85 -4.29 8.25
N GLU A 206 -16.81 -4.81 9.48
CA GLU A 206 -16.78 -3.99 10.68
C GLU A 206 -15.45 -3.26 10.84
N ASP A 207 -14.34 -3.84 10.34
CA ASP A 207 -13.07 -3.15 10.28
C ASP A 207 -13.16 -1.93 9.36
N ILE A 208 -13.81 -2.06 8.19
CA ILE A 208 -14.02 -0.96 7.24
C ILE A 208 -14.87 0.15 7.88
N ARG A 209 -15.98 -0.21 8.55
CA ARG A 209 -16.84 0.76 9.27
C ARG A 209 -16.06 1.50 10.34
N THR A 210 -15.22 0.80 11.09
CA THR A 210 -14.42 1.40 12.16
C THR A 210 -13.35 2.33 11.59
N LEU A 211 -12.63 1.93 10.53
CA LEU A 211 -11.67 2.80 9.86
C LEU A 211 -12.34 4.06 9.30
N LYS A 212 -13.51 3.93 8.65
CA LYS A 212 -14.29 5.06 8.16
C LYS A 212 -14.68 6.02 9.28
N LYS A 213 -15.21 5.49 10.40
CA LYS A 213 -15.58 6.28 11.60
C LYS A 213 -14.38 7.02 12.19
N ASN A 214 -13.18 6.43 12.11
CA ASN A 214 -11.93 7.03 12.57
C ASN A 214 -11.35 8.07 11.61
N GLY A 215 -12.01 8.37 10.48
CA GLY A 215 -11.56 9.35 9.51
C GLY A 215 -10.38 8.89 8.65
N ILE A 216 -10.15 7.58 8.55
CA ILE A 216 -9.08 7.02 7.72
C ILE A 216 -9.46 7.17 6.24
N TYR A 217 -8.49 7.62 5.44
CA TYR A 217 -8.71 7.94 4.03
C TYR A 217 -8.98 6.70 3.18
N GLY A 218 -8.26 5.61 3.40
CA GLY A 218 -8.37 4.40 2.60
C GLY A 218 -8.03 3.12 3.37
N ALA A 219 -8.36 1.98 2.77
CA ALA A 219 -8.06 0.66 3.32
C ALA A 219 -7.59 -0.29 2.22
N ILE A 220 -6.41 -0.88 2.39
CA ILE A 220 -5.86 -1.91 1.52
C ILE A 220 -6.36 -3.27 2.00
N CYS A 221 -7.14 -3.94 1.15
CA CYS A 221 -7.76 -5.23 1.43
C CYS A 221 -7.14 -6.31 0.53
N GLY A 222 -6.38 -7.21 1.12
CA GLY A 222 -5.75 -8.32 0.40
C GLY A 222 -6.38 -9.65 0.79
N LYS A 223 -5.79 -10.33 1.79
CA LYS A 223 -6.16 -11.69 2.21
C LYS A 223 -7.67 -11.86 2.47
N SER A 224 -8.34 -10.85 3.03
CA SER A 224 -9.76 -10.91 3.33
C SER A 224 -10.64 -11.08 2.08
N ILE A 225 -10.24 -10.49 0.95
CA ILE A 225 -10.95 -10.64 -0.33
C ILE A 225 -10.75 -12.06 -0.87
N TYR A 226 -9.49 -12.51 -0.96
CA TYR A 226 -9.18 -13.86 -1.48
C TYR A 226 -9.73 -15.00 -0.63
N SER A 227 -9.84 -14.80 0.70
CA SER A 227 -10.47 -15.79 1.61
C SER A 227 -12.00 -15.73 1.63
N GLY A 228 -12.61 -14.71 1.02
CA GLY A 228 -14.05 -14.47 1.06
C GLY A 228 -14.58 -13.95 2.40
N SER A 229 -13.70 -13.56 3.34
CA SER A 229 -14.14 -12.99 4.63
C SER A 229 -14.61 -11.54 4.52
N LEU A 230 -14.27 -10.85 3.42
CA LEU A 230 -14.74 -9.51 3.07
C LEU A 230 -15.25 -9.51 1.62
N ASP A 231 -16.54 -9.17 1.43
CA ASP A 231 -17.09 -8.90 0.12
C ASP A 231 -16.64 -7.51 -0.35
N LEU A 232 -15.97 -7.45 -1.51
CA LEU A 232 -15.40 -6.20 -2.02
C LEU A 232 -16.47 -5.19 -2.40
N ALA A 233 -17.57 -5.64 -3.04
CA ALA A 233 -18.65 -4.74 -3.45
C ALA A 233 -19.38 -4.16 -2.23
N GLU A 234 -19.54 -4.94 -1.15
CA GLU A 234 -20.06 -4.43 0.12
C GLU A 234 -19.08 -3.42 0.75
N ALA A 235 -17.78 -3.73 0.77
CA ALA A 235 -16.77 -2.84 1.31
C ALA A 235 -16.74 -1.48 0.59
N VAL A 236 -16.83 -1.47 -0.74
CA VAL A 236 -16.91 -0.25 -1.55
C VAL A 236 -18.14 0.56 -1.16
N ARG A 237 -19.34 -0.05 -1.13
CA ARG A 237 -20.59 0.65 -0.73
C ARG A 237 -20.53 1.24 0.68
N VAL A 238 -19.95 0.51 1.62
CA VAL A 238 -19.80 1.01 3.01
C VAL A 238 -18.80 2.15 3.10
N ALA A 239 -17.81 2.17 2.22
CA ALA A 239 -16.78 3.21 2.17
C ALA A 239 -17.28 4.55 1.56
N GLU A 240 -18.29 4.54 0.70
CA GLU A 240 -18.98 5.74 0.19
C GLU A 240 -19.63 6.57 1.33
#